data_ca3fae9ca13121dd2b8bb0f6b0cfe0e2
#
_entry.id   ca3fae9ca13121dd2b8bb0f6b0cfe0e2
#
_cell.length_a   1.000
_cell.length_b   1.000
_cell.length_c   1.000
_cell.angle_alpha   90.00
_cell.angle_beta   90.00
_cell.angle_gamma   90.00
#
_symmetry.space_group_name_H-M   'P 1'
#
loop_
_entity.id
_entity.type
_entity.pdbx_description
1 polymer ?
#
loop_
_entity_poly.entity_id
_entity_poly.type
_entity_poly.pdbx_seq_one_letter_code
_entity_poly.pdbx_strand_id
1 'polypeptide(L)'
;MKNLIFIALLCWGGMTAWAQSSEETNKERAGYEQPYHPEEDGDKRISELLKQAKKERKKVLVQIGGNWCIWCLRFNHLVTTNPELKTILDKKYVFYHLNFSPENKNEKAFAKYGNPGAQFGYPAFLMLKAKGEVLFTQKSEDLESGKGYDTKKVKKFLQGRL
;
A
#
# COMPACT_ATOMS: atom_id res chain seq x y z
N MET A 1 16.70 65.73 -2.87
CA MET A 1 15.48 64.93 -2.80
C MET A 1 15.76 63.58 -3.45
N LYS A 2 16.00 62.56 -2.62
CA LYS A 2 16.47 61.26 -3.06
C LYS A 2 15.32 60.28 -3.13
N ASN A 3 15.06 59.73 -4.33
CA ASN A 3 14.05 58.72 -4.57
C ASN A 3 14.49 57.39 -3.94
N LEU A 4 13.70 56.89 -3.00
CA LEU A 4 13.77 55.49 -2.51
C LEU A 4 12.75 54.69 -3.29
N ILE A 5 13.24 53.94 -4.28
CA ILE A 5 12.49 52.85 -4.94
C ILE A 5 12.68 51.60 -4.08
N PHE A 6 11.64 51.22 -3.35
CA PHE A 6 11.60 49.91 -2.67
C PHE A 6 11.26 48.82 -3.70
N ILE A 7 12.22 47.96 -3.91
CA ILE A 7 12.05 46.71 -4.68
C ILE A 7 11.38 45.70 -3.75
N ALA A 8 10.09 45.46 -3.94
CA ALA A 8 9.35 44.35 -3.35
C ALA A 8 9.14 43.26 -4.42
N LEU A 9 10.17 42.49 -4.65
CA LEU A 9 10.11 41.30 -5.51
C LEU A 9 10.84 40.16 -4.80
N LEU A 10 10.18 39.00 -4.77
CA LEU A 10 10.67 37.66 -4.38
C LEU A 10 9.98 37.07 -3.13
N CYS A 11 8.75 36.58 -3.32
CA CYS A 11 8.17 35.49 -2.51
C CYS A 11 7.02 34.76 -3.21
N TRP A 12 7.03 34.62 -4.56
CA TRP A 12 5.93 33.94 -5.26
C TRP A 12 6.31 32.59 -5.90
N GLY A 13 7.54 32.10 -5.72
CA GLY A 13 8.01 30.85 -6.38
C GLY A 13 7.74 29.56 -5.59
N GLY A 14 7.46 29.62 -4.29
CA GLY A 14 7.41 28.41 -3.45
C GLY A 14 6.05 27.67 -3.45
N MET A 15 4.93 28.38 -3.60
CA MET A 15 3.60 27.76 -3.50
C MET A 15 3.19 26.96 -4.74
N THR A 16 3.71 27.31 -5.92
CA THR A 16 3.33 26.64 -7.17
C THR A 16 3.90 25.23 -7.27
N ALA A 17 5.10 24.98 -6.77
CA ALA A 17 5.74 23.67 -6.85
C ALA A 17 5.05 22.61 -5.98
N TRP A 18 4.56 22.98 -4.80
CA TRP A 18 3.83 22.08 -3.91
C TRP A 18 2.44 21.72 -4.45
N ALA A 19 1.74 22.69 -5.03
CA ALA A 19 0.43 22.48 -5.63
C ALA A 19 0.51 21.56 -6.86
N GLN A 20 1.51 21.74 -7.72
CA GLN A 20 1.74 20.88 -8.89
C GLN A 20 2.08 19.44 -8.49
N SER A 21 2.92 19.22 -7.47
CA SER A 21 3.28 17.89 -6.97
C SER A 21 2.07 17.12 -6.42
N SER A 22 1.18 17.81 -5.71
CA SER A 22 -0.04 17.18 -5.16
C SER A 22 -1.07 16.86 -6.24
N GLU A 23 -1.21 17.72 -7.25
CA GLU A 23 -2.11 17.52 -8.39
C GLU A 23 -1.66 16.35 -9.28
N GLU A 24 -0.35 16.27 -9.56
CA GLU A 24 0.24 15.16 -10.31
C GLU A 24 0.00 13.82 -9.60
N THR A 25 0.22 13.76 -8.29
CA THR A 25 -0.03 12.56 -7.48
C THR A 25 -1.52 12.19 -7.46
N ASN A 26 -2.42 13.17 -7.39
CA ASN A 26 -3.87 12.93 -7.43
C ASN A 26 -4.31 12.38 -8.79
N LYS A 27 -3.77 12.93 -9.88
CA LYS A 27 -4.03 12.45 -11.24
C LYS A 27 -3.50 11.05 -11.46
N GLU A 28 -2.28 10.76 -10.99
CA GLU A 28 -1.71 9.42 -11.04
C GLU A 28 -2.60 8.43 -10.27
N ARG A 29 -3.01 8.78 -9.05
CA ARG A 29 -3.87 7.95 -8.20
C ARG A 29 -5.22 7.64 -8.85
N ALA A 30 -5.83 8.61 -9.52
CA ALA A 30 -7.09 8.43 -10.23
C ALA A 30 -6.99 7.45 -11.43
N GLY A 31 -5.79 7.23 -11.97
CA GLY A 31 -5.52 6.28 -13.04
C GLY A 31 -5.38 4.82 -12.59
N TYR A 32 -5.31 4.57 -11.28
CA TYR A 32 -5.19 3.21 -10.74
C TYR A 32 -6.54 2.65 -10.29
N GLU A 33 -6.66 1.33 -10.30
CA GLU A 33 -7.72 0.62 -9.60
C GLU A 33 -7.72 1.00 -8.11
N GLN A 34 -8.91 1.08 -7.51
CA GLN A 34 -9.13 1.44 -6.11
C GLN A 34 -9.52 0.18 -5.32
N PRO A 35 -8.55 -0.69 -4.94
CA PRO A 35 -8.85 -2.04 -4.45
C PRO A 35 -9.20 -2.12 -2.96
N TYR A 36 -9.17 -1.00 -2.24
CA TYR A 36 -9.52 -0.97 -0.83
C TYR A 36 -11.00 -0.64 -0.64
N HIS A 37 -11.65 -1.39 0.23
CA HIS A 37 -13.09 -1.31 0.53
C HIS A 37 -13.30 -0.78 1.96
N PRO A 38 -13.54 0.54 2.16
CA PRO A 38 -13.76 1.11 3.48
C PRO A 38 -14.99 0.57 4.21
N GLU A 39 -15.96 0.04 3.47
CA GLU A 39 -17.18 -0.56 4.00
C GLU A 39 -16.98 -1.95 4.62
N GLU A 40 -15.84 -2.61 4.37
CA GLU A 40 -15.59 -3.97 4.87
C GLU A 40 -15.12 -3.99 6.33
N ASP A 41 -15.63 -4.95 7.12
CA ASP A 41 -15.04 -5.38 8.39
C ASP A 41 -13.82 -6.27 8.10
N GLY A 42 -12.62 -5.70 8.25
CA GLY A 42 -11.37 -6.38 7.90
C GLY A 42 -11.08 -7.61 8.76
N ASP A 43 -11.47 -7.65 10.04
CA ASP A 43 -11.27 -8.84 10.89
C ASP A 43 -12.14 -10.01 10.44
N LYS A 44 -13.40 -9.72 10.14
CA LYS A 44 -14.33 -10.71 9.57
C LYS A 44 -13.82 -11.20 8.20
N ARG A 45 -13.44 -10.28 7.33
CA ARG A 45 -12.97 -10.61 5.98
C ARG A 45 -11.69 -11.47 6.03
N ILE A 46 -10.70 -11.13 6.82
CA ILE A 46 -9.50 -11.95 7.00
C ILE A 46 -9.87 -13.35 7.50
N SER A 47 -10.81 -13.47 8.42
CA SER A 47 -11.26 -14.78 8.92
C SER A 47 -11.88 -15.66 7.83
N GLU A 48 -12.61 -15.08 6.89
CA GLU A 48 -13.17 -15.78 5.72
C GLU A 48 -12.05 -16.22 4.76
N LEU A 49 -11.10 -15.31 4.48
CA LEU A 49 -9.96 -15.56 3.58
C LEU A 49 -9.00 -16.62 4.12
N LEU A 50 -8.85 -16.74 5.44
CA LEU A 50 -8.09 -17.83 6.06
C LEU A 50 -8.74 -19.20 5.80
N LYS A 51 -10.08 -19.28 5.85
CA LYS A 51 -10.83 -20.51 5.50
C LYS A 51 -10.63 -20.85 4.01
N GLN A 52 -10.68 -19.85 3.14
CA GLN A 52 -10.43 -20.00 1.71
C GLN A 52 -8.99 -20.48 1.47
N ALA A 53 -8.00 -19.81 2.05
CA ALA A 53 -6.59 -20.15 1.93
C ALA A 53 -6.28 -21.59 2.38
N LYS A 54 -6.96 -22.06 3.45
CA LYS A 54 -6.87 -23.46 3.91
C LYS A 54 -7.37 -24.43 2.85
N LYS A 55 -8.52 -24.16 2.21
CA LYS A 55 -9.09 -25.00 1.15
C LYS A 55 -8.17 -25.04 -0.08
N GLU A 56 -7.62 -23.89 -0.45
CA GLU A 56 -6.76 -23.73 -1.63
C GLU A 56 -5.29 -24.08 -1.37
N ARG A 57 -4.93 -24.45 -0.16
CA ARG A 57 -3.53 -24.71 0.27
C ARG A 57 -2.60 -23.53 0.02
N LYS A 58 -3.12 -22.31 0.19
CA LYS A 58 -2.43 -21.04 0.03
C LYS A 58 -2.17 -20.38 1.38
N LYS A 59 -1.40 -19.29 1.34
CA LYS A 59 -1.24 -18.31 2.44
C LYS A 59 -2.17 -17.13 2.18
N VAL A 60 -2.38 -16.27 3.17
CA VAL A 60 -3.01 -14.97 2.96
C VAL A 60 -1.92 -13.91 2.93
N LEU A 61 -1.89 -13.10 1.87
CA LEU A 61 -1.08 -11.89 1.80
C LEU A 61 -2.00 -10.71 1.98
N VAL A 62 -1.80 -9.96 3.07
CA VAL A 62 -2.57 -8.74 3.37
C VAL A 62 -1.71 -7.54 3.06
N GLN A 63 -2.16 -6.69 2.15
CA GLN A 63 -1.61 -5.36 1.91
C GLN A 63 -2.43 -4.35 2.71
N ILE A 64 -1.77 -3.68 3.66
CA ILE A 64 -2.40 -2.72 4.55
C ILE A 64 -2.21 -1.31 4.01
N GLY A 65 -3.28 -0.54 3.88
CA GLY A 65 -3.23 0.83 3.38
C GLY A 65 -4.60 1.39 3.06
N GLY A 66 -4.71 2.12 1.96
CA GLY A 66 -5.97 2.71 1.51
C GLY A 66 -5.85 3.28 0.10
N ASN A 67 -6.98 3.61 -0.49
CA ASN A 67 -7.03 4.22 -1.83
C ASN A 67 -6.40 5.63 -1.89
N TRP A 68 -6.15 6.25 -0.74
CA TRP A 68 -5.41 7.50 -0.59
C TRP A 68 -3.88 7.34 -0.77
N CYS A 69 -3.36 6.13 -0.61
CA CYS A 69 -1.94 5.80 -0.57
C CYS A 69 -1.41 5.45 -1.97
N ILE A 70 -0.70 6.37 -2.61
CA ILE A 70 -0.18 6.15 -3.97
C ILE A 70 0.76 4.93 -4.06
N TRP A 71 1.60 4.69 -3.04
CA TRP A 71 2.47 3.52 -2.99
C TRP A 71 1.69 2.21 -2.91
N CYS A 72 0.54 2.23 -2.23
CA CYS A 72 -0.36 1.08 -2.16
C CYS A 72 -0.91 0.73 -3.55
N LEU A 73 -1.33 1.75 -4.30
CA LEU A 73 -1.88 1.58 -5.64
C LEU A 73 -0.81 1.15 -6.66
N ARG A 74 0.39 1.72 -6.57
CA ARG A 74 1.54 1.31 -7.40
C ARG A 74 1.91 -0.16 -7.17
N PHE A 75 1.92 -0.63 -5.93
CA PHE A 75 2.19 -2.04 -5.63
C PHE A 75 1.10 -2.94 -6.21
N ASN A 76 -0.18 -2.62 -5.95
CA ASN A 76 -1.31 -3.38 -6.50
C ASN A 76 -1.20 -3.46 -8.03
N HIS A 77 -1.01 -2.32 -8.68
CA HIS A 77 -0.85 -2.27 -10.13
C HIS A 77 0.29 -3.18 -10.62
N LEU A 78 1.47 -3.08 -10.00
CA LEU A 78 2.62 -3.90 -10.39
C LEU A 78 2.32 -5.41 -10.28
N VAL A 79 1.77 -5.86 -9.15
CA VAL A 79 1.58 -7.31 -8.93
C VAL A 79 0.38 -7.89 -9.70
N THR A 80 -0.55 -7.04 -10.13
CA THR A 80 -1.73 -7.47 -10.90
C THR A 80 -1.51 -7.38 -12.41
N THR A 81 -0.62 -6.49 -12.88
CA THR A 81 -0.35 -6.30 -14.32
C THR A 81 0.92 -6.98 -14.82
N ASN A 82 1.91 -7.24 -13.94
CA ASN A 82 3.10 -7.99 -14.33
C ASN A 82 2.79 -9.50 -14.35
N PRO A 83 2.86 -10.19 -15.51
CA PRO A 83 2.42 -11.58 -15.63
C PRO A 83 3.17 -12.56 -14.72
N GLU A 84 4.47 -12.33 -14.49
CA GLU A 84 5.29 -13.19 -13.63
C GLU A 84 4.88 -13.03 -12.17
N LEU A 85 4.75 -11.80 -11.67
CA LEU A 85 4.36 -11.53 -10.30
C LEU A 85 2.94 -11.98 -10.02
N LYS A 86 2.02 -11.72 -10.95
CA LYS A 86 0.64 -12.17 -10.88
C LYS A 86 0.55 -13.70 -10.78
N THR A 87 1.32 -14.42 -11.60
CA THR A 87 1.35 -15.88 -11.55
C THR A 87 1.80 -16.39 -10.18
N ILE A 88 2.82 -15.78 -9.57
CA ILE A 88 3.29 -16.16 -8.24
C ILE A 88 2.24 -15.82 -7.18
N LEU A 89 1.65 -14.63 -7.26
CA LEU A 89 0.62 -14.15 -6.35
C LEU A 89 -0.58 -15.10 -6.35
N ASP A 90 -1.17 -15.35 -7.51
CA ASP A 90 -2.36 -16.19 -7.68
C ASP A 90 -2.12 -17.64 -7.23
N LYS A 91 -0.91 -18.15 -7.47
CA LYS A 91 -0.55 -19.55 -7.14
C LYS A 91 -0.33 -19.77 -5.64
N LYS A 92 0.21 -18.78 -4.94
CA LYS A 92 0.66 -18.94 -3.55
C LYS A 92 -0.22 -18.30 -2.51
N TYR A 93 -0.99 -17.27 -2.90
CA TYR A 93 -1.69 -16.42 -1.96
C TYR A 93 -3.17 -16.23 -2.29
N VAL A 94 -3.95 -16.03 -1.25
CA VAL A 94 -5.19 -15.26 -1.28
C VAL A 94 -4.78 -13.83 -0.94
N PHE A 95 -4.88 -12.91 -1.89
CA PHE A 95 -4.44 -11.53 -1.74
C PHE A 95 -5.59 -10.65 -1.27
N TYR A 96 -5.32 -9.78 -0.28
CA TYR A 96 -6.34 -8.93 0.34
C TYR A 96 -5.79 -7.54 0.65
N HIS A 97 -6.64 -6.53 0.45
CA HIS A 97 -6.37 -5.13 0.74
C HIS A 97 -7.10 -4.73 2.02
N LEU A 98 -6.40 -4.67 3.16
CA LEU A 98 -6.97 -4.22 4.42
C LEU A 98 -6.97 -2.69 4.45
N ASN A 99 -8.18 -2.11 4.41
CA ASN A 99 -8.36 -0.66 4.44
C ASN A 99 -7.97 -0.04 5.78
N PHE A 100 -7.28 1.10 5.71
CA PHE A 100 -7.10 2.06 6.78
C PHE A 100 -7.39 3.45 6.23
N SER A 101 -8.50 4.03 6.65
CA SER A 101 -8.91 5.37 6.22
C SER A 101 -9.70 6.08 7.34
N PRO A 102 -9.98 7.39 7.23
CA PRO A 102 -10.81 8.08 8.21
C PRO A 102 -12.20 7.45 8.38
N GLU A 103 -12.77 6.89 7.31
CA GLU A 103 -14.08 6.25 7.31
C GLU A 103 -14.09 4.92 8.05
N ASN A 104 -12.97 4.17 7.95
CA ASN A 104 -12.82 2.88 8.61
C ASN A 104 -11.36 2.57 8.89
N LYS A 105 -10.96 2.65 10.14
CA LYS A 105 -9.60 2.34 10.59
C LYS A 105 -9.36 0.85 10.83
N ASN A 106 -10.40 0.02 10.75
CA ASN A 106 -10.31 -1.42 11.01
C ASN A 106 -9.57 -1.77 12.31
N GLU A 107 -9.81 -1.02 13.39
CA GLU A 107 -9.04 -1.04 14.64
C GLU A 107 -8.87 -2.44 15.22
N LYS A 108 -9.92 -3.27 15.15
CA LYS A 108 -9.89 -4.64 15.64
C LYS A 108 -8.88 -5.51 14.88
N ALA A 109 -8.87 -5.43 13.54
CA ALA A 109 -7.90 -6.15 12.72
C ALA A 109 -6.48 -5.65 12.98
N PHE A 110 -6.29 -4.33 13.09
CA PHE A 110 -5.00 -3.72 13.39
C PHE A 110 -4.47 -4.14 14.76
N ALA A 111 -5.28 -4.08 15.80
CA ALA A 111 -4.89 -4.51 17.17
C ALA A 111 -4.45 -5.98 17.18
N LYS A 112 -5.17 -6.85 16.47
CA LYS A 112 -4.87 -8.29 16.37
C LYS A 112 -3.50 -8.58 15.75
N TYR A 113 -3.06 -7.78 14.80
CA TYR A 113 -1.81 -7.99 14.05
C TYR A 113 -0.70 -7.00 14.42
N GLY A 114 -0.78 -6.34 15.59
CA GLY A 114 0.28 -5.50 16.12
C GLY A 114 0.43 -4.14 15.45
N ASN A 115 -0.63 -3.65 14.79
CA ASN A 115 -0.68 -2.32 14.17
C ASN A 115 0.50 -2.02 13.21
N PRO A 116 0.72 -2.84 12.18
CA PRO A 116 1.91 -2.74 11.33
C PRO A 116 1.98 -1.44 10.54
N GLY A 117 0.84 -0.81 10.23
CA GLY A 117 0.82 0.50 9.56
C GLY A 117 1.43 1.60 10.41
N ALA A 118 1.22 1.59 11.72
CA ALA A 118 1.84 2.56 12.64
C ALA A 118 3.35 2.31 12.81
N GLN A 119 3.79 1.06 12.69
CA GLN A 119 5.20 0.71 12.85
C GLN A 119 6.03 0.94 11.58
N PHE A 120 5.46 0.68 10.42
CA PHE A 120 6.21 0.56 9.15
C PHE A 120 5.70 1.49 8.04
N GLY A 121 4.67 2.29 8.32
CA GLY A 121 4.03 3.12 7.28
C GLY A 121 3.13 2.32 6.33
N TYR A 122 2.75 2.94 5.22
CA TYR A 122 1.83 2.34 4.23
C TYR A 122 2.42 2.35 2.83
N PRO A 123 2.28 1.23 2.08
CA PRO A 123 1.71 -0.03 2.55
C PRO A 123 2.65 -0.79 3.49
N ALA A 124 2.05 -1.53 4.43
CA ALA A 124 2.72 -2.62 5.11
C ALA A 124 2.11 -3.95 4.63
N PHE A 125 2.89 -5.01 4.67
CA PHE A 125 2.42 -6.32 4.22
C PHE A 125 2.49 -7.33 5.35
N LEU A 126 1.41 -8.10 5.55
CA LEU A 126 1.39 -9.25 6.43
C LEU A 126 1.27 -10.52 5.60
N MET A 127 2.14 -11.47 5.87
CA MET A 127 1.98 -12.82 5.35
C MET A 127 1.48 -13.72 6.46
N LEU A 128 0.28 -14.29 6.26
CA LEU A 128 -0.38 -15.16 7.24
C LEU A 128 -0.37 -16.61 6.75
N LYS A 129 -0.10 -17.54 7.67
CA LYS A 129 -0.45 -18.95 7.45
C LYS A 129 -1.96 -19.09 7.40
N ALA A 130 -2.46 -20.18 6.81
CA ALA A 130 -3.89 -20.48 6.75
C ALA A 130 -4.58 -20.64 8.13
N LYS A 131 -3.79 -20.75 9.22
CA LYS A 131 -4.29 -20.73 10.60
C LYS A 131 -4.36 -19.32 11.21
N GLY A 132 -3.94 -18.27 10.49
CA GLY A 132 -3.94 -16.88 10.93
C GLY A 132 -2.67 -16.42 11.66
N GLU A 133 -1.67 -17.30 11.81
CA GLU A 133 -0.38 -16.92 12.38
C GLU A 133 0.39 -16.02 11.41
N VAL A 134 0.96 -14.94 11.92
CA VAL A 134 1.85 -14.06 11.15
C VAL A 134 3.17 -14.81 10.90
N LEU A 135 3.50 -15.00 9.63
CA LEU A 135 4.81 -15.55 9.23
C LEU A 135 5.86 -14.46 9.27
N PHE A 136 5.56 -13.31 8.72
CA PHE A 136 6.38 -12.11 8.77
C PHE A 136 5.60 -10.88 8.33
N THR A 137 6.15 -9.72 8.67
CA THR A 137 5.69 -8.40 8.23
C THR A 137 6.76 -7.80 7.33
N GLN A 138 6.37 -7.28 6.16
CA GLN A 138 7.27 -6.63 5.22
C GLN A 138 6.97 -5.14 5.14
N LYS A 139 8.01 -4.32 5.21
CA LYS A 139 7.94 -2.89 4.91
C LYS A 139 7.88 -2.66 3.41
N SER A 140 7.12 -1.65 3.00
CA SER A 140 7.12 -1.19 1.60
C SER A 140 8.50 -0.73 1.14
N GLU A 141 9.16 0.08 1.95
CA GLU A 141 10.46 0.70 1.69
C GLU A 141 11.52 -0.30 1.19
N ASP A 142 11.56 -1.50 1.78
CA ASP A 142 12.52 -2.53 1.40
C ASP A 142 12.34 -3.02 -0.05
N LEU A 143 11.13 -2.85 -0.61
CA LEU A 143 10.75 -3.31 -1.94
C LEU A 143 10.83 -2.19 -2.99
N GLU A 144 10.98 -0.94 -2.56
CA GLU A 144 10.91 0.25 -3.41
C GLU A 144 12.17 0.47 -4.26
N SER A 145 11.97 1.18 -5.38
CA SER A 145 13.00 1.69 -6.27
C SER A 145 12.48 2.89 -7.05
N GLY A 146 13.13 4.04 -6.93
CA GLY A 146 12.71 5.29 -7.57
C GLY A 146 11.30 5.71 -7.15
N LYS A 147 10.42 5.96 -8.13
CA LYS A 147 9.00 6.28 -7.88
C LYS A 147 8.09 5.02 -7.91
N GLY A 148 8.61 3.83 -7.68
CA GLY A 148 7.85 2.58 -7.74
C GLY A 148 8.52 1.45 -6.98
N TYR A 149 8.38 0.22 -7.48
CA TYR A 149 8.87 -0.98 -6.85
C TYR A 149 9.89 -1.72 -7.73
N ASP A 150 10.92 -2.29 -7.10
CA ASP A 150 11.87 -3.19 -7.77
C ASP A 150 11.20 -4.56 -8.00
N THR A 151 10.98 -4.92 -9.25
CA THR A 151 10.33 -6.18 -9.63
C THR A 151 11.07 -7.41 -9.11
N LYS A 152 12.41 -7.37 -9.02
CA LYS A 152 13.20 -8.49 -8.50
C LYS A 152 13.03 -8.65 -6.99
N LYS A 153 13.01 -7.53 -6.25
CA LYS A 153 12.74 -7.55 -4.80
C LYS A 153 11.32 -8.04 -4.51
N VAL A 154 10.31 -7.51 -5.24
CA VAL A 154 8.92 -7.96 -5.11
C VAL A 154 8.78 -9.45 -5.45
N LYS A 155 9.46 -9.93 -6.48
CA LYS A 155 9.47 -11.36 -6.81
C LYS A 155 10.05 -12.20 -5.68
N LYS A 156 11.19 -11.82 -5.10
CA LYS A 156 11.78 -12.53 -3.94
C LYS A 156 10.81 -12.55 -2.76
N PHE A 157 10.21 -11.41 -2.45
CA PHE A 157 9.19 -11.29 -1.40
C PHE A 157 8.03 -12.27 -1.63
N LEU A 158 7.41 -12.26 -2.82
CA LEU A 158 6.31 -13.17 -3.16
C LEU A 158 6.73 -14.65 -3.19
N GLN A 159 8.00 -14.94 -3.43
CA GLN A 159 8.54 -16.29 -3.33
C GLN A 159 8.76 -16.75 -1.89
N GLY A 160 8.71 -15.85 -0.90
CA GLY A 160 9.03 -16.10 0.49
C GLY A 160 10.54 -16.27 0.74
N ARG A 161 11.36 -15.60 -0.06
CA ARG A 161 12.84 -15.58 0.01
C ARG A 161 13.29 -14.19 0.38
N LEU A 162 13.17 -13.83 1.64
CA LEU A 162 13.69 -12.58 2.20
C LEU A 162 15.10 -12.78 2.72
#